data_f9d0ae14cdd88a00456bd80cd307ac61
#
_entry.id   f9d0ae14cdd88a00456bd80cd307ac61
#
_cell.length_a   1.000
_cell.length_b   1.000
_cell.length_c   1.000
_cell.angle_alpha   90.00
_cell.angle_beta   90.00
_cell.angle_gamma   90.00
#
_symmetry.space_group_name_H-M   'P 1'
#
loop_
_entity.id
_entity.type
_entity.pdbx_description
1 polymer ?
#
loop_
_entity_poly.entity_id
_entity_poly.type
_entity_poly.pdbx_seq_one_letter_code
_entity_poly.pdbx_strand_id
1 'polypeptide(L)'
;MGKKYSEENILRRIMSIPKIHDAIKNKEDLSNFSNIDKITYILWRDGYTRNSDIALSIEFYKQFHSEYIQDDDSIKLEDLYNVPKMYDIQRTRANIQNTQGLFPATEEVQQARLKRAKESRERYSEQKRKTFKGLPDYYMYMDESGKKAPYFVLAGILLNGKKNVQSQKLRFNDLKKRLNTKHKLSIEELKFTDINKRNLDFYKDYLNEIFREGAPFTFLSIIVDNKGLKRKTEQKKTKYLLEIFLKELTSVIVRSTCGSPYADERAKLNITLDKDSDGYDAVVREKIKQELDLELKQYYKYLIALDDFKDVDSKDEIYVQIADLYASSLSNIFSSIKADSDTAKCKKEFAQLFLNNVGIAKIDDSFPMRDKSKIENYTRYINKFIPVE
;
A
#
# COMPACT_ATOMS: atom_id res chain seq x y z
N MET A 1 15.20 -5.18 -0.04
CA MET A 1 16.18 -6.25 -0.31
C MET A 1 15.54 -7.25 -1.26
N GLY A 2 16.02 -7.34 -2.52
CA GLY A 2 15.57 -8.36 -3.46
C GLY A 2 15.80 -9.74 -2.85
N LYS A 3 14.85 -10.67 -3.03
CA LYS A 3 15.06 -12.08 -2.68
C LYS A 3 16.38 -12.50 -3.31
N LYS A 4 17.42 -12.75 -2.51
CA LYS A 4 18.58 -13.52 -2.98
C LYS A 4 18.02 -14.86 -3.42
N TYR A 5 18.03 -15.10 -4.72
CA TYR A 5 17.80 -16.46 -5.21
C TYR A 5 18.89 -17.33 -4.59
N SER A 6 18.51 -18.50 -4.08
CA SER A 6 19.51 -19.43 -3.55
C SER A 6 20.46 -19.80 -4.69
N GLU A 7 21.73 -19.97 -4.38
CA GLU A 7 22.74 -20.44 -5.34
C GLU A 7 22.27 -21.71 -6.05
N GLU A 8 21.54 -22.55 -5.38
CA GLU A 8 20.88 -23.75 -5.90
C GLU A 8 19.93 -23.45 -7.05
N ASN A 9 19.13 -22.38 -6.98
CA ASN A 9 18.23 -21.97 -8.06
C ASN A 9 18.99 -21.46 -9.28
N ILE A 10 20.10 -20.75 -9.07
CA ILE A 10 20.97 -20.28 -10.15
C ILE A 10 21.65 -21.47 -10.84
N LEU A 11 22.21 -22.39 -10.07
CA LEU A 11 22.82 -23.61 -10.59
C LEU A 11 21.82 -24.46 -11.37
N ARG A 12 20.61 -24.64 -10.86
CA ARG A 12 19.55 -25.36 -11.59
C ARG A 12 19.25 -24.75 -12.94
N ARG A 13 19.24 -23.41 -13.07
CA ARG A 13 19.05 -22.71 -14.33
C ARG A 13 20.18 -22.98 -15.33
N ILE A 14 21.43 -22.88 -14.85
CA ILE A 14 22.61 -23.15 -15.68
C ILE A 14 22.61 -24.61 -16.14
N MET A 15 22.25 -25.55 -15.26
CA MET A 15 22.16 -26.97 -15.57
C MET A 15 21.01 -27.34 -16.53
N SER A 16 20.01 -26.49 -16.69
CA SER A 16 18.95 -26.71 -17.68
C SER A 16 19.39 -26.40 -19.11
N ILE A 17 20.42 -25.58 -19.30
CA ILE A 17 20.91 -25.16 -20.62
C ILE A 17 21.34 -26.35 -21.49
N PRO A 18 22.26 -27.22 -21.07
CA PRO A 18 22.68 -28.37 -21.91
C PRO A 18 21.50 -29.31 -22.18
N LYS A 19 20.60 -29.51 -21.20
CA LYS A 19 19.43 -30.38 -21.37
C LYS A 19 18.50 -29.86 -22.48
N ILE A 20 18.23 -28.54 -22.51
CA ILE A 20 17.41 -27.92 -23.55
C ILE A 20 18.13 -28.00 -24.91
N HIS A 21 19.42 -27.75 -24.90
CA HIS A 21 20.23 -27.84 -26.13
C HIS A 21 20.15 -29.24 -26.76
N ASP A 22 20.34 -30.28 -25.96
CA ASP A 22 20.29 -31.66 -26.40
C ASP A 22 18.89 -32.06 -26.85
N ALA A 23 17.84 -31.67 -26.10
CA ALA A 23 16.45 -31.90 -26.44
C ALA A 23 16.08 -31.25 -27.82
N ILE A 24 16.53 -30.03 -28.05
CA ILE A 24 16.33 -29.35 -29.34
C ILE A 24 17.05 -30.11 -30.48
N LYS A 25 18.30 -30.51 -30.24
CA LYS A 25 19.11 -31.24 -31.23
C LYS A 25 18.47 -32.59 -31.58
N ASN A 26 17.91 -33.26 -30.57
CA ASN A 26 17.29 -34.58 -30.74
C ASN A 26 15.81 -34.51 -31.15
N LYS A 27 15.25 -33.30 -31.34
CA LYS A 27 13.82 -33.07 -31.63
C LYS A 27 12.88 -33.68 -30.59
N GLU A 28 13.29 -33.62 -29.32
CA GLU A 28 12.50 -34.09 -28.17
C GLU A 28 11.46 -33.06 -27.77
N ASP A 29 10.45 -33.52 -26.99
CA ASP A 29 9.43 -32.63 -26.42
C ASP A 29 10.04 -31.63 -25.43
N LEU A 30 9.75 -30.36 -25.65
CA LEU A 30 10.21 -29.23 -24.81
C LEU A 30 9.16 -28.75 -23.80
N SER A 31 8.01 -29.40 -23.71
CA SER A 31 6.90 -29.01 -22.81
C SER A 31 7.29 -29.10 -21.32
N ASN A 32 8.22 -29.98 -20.99
CA ASN A 32 8.71 -30.18 -19.61
C ASN A 32 9.63 -29.05 -19.09
N PHE A 33 10.09 -28.15 -19.97
CA PHE A 33 10.93 -27.03 -19.58
C PHE A 33 10.08 -25.77 -19.31
N SER A 34 10.32 -25.13 -18.17
CA SER A 34 9.64 -23.87 -17.83
C SER A 34 10.07 -22.72 -18.77
N ASN A 35 9.20 -21.72 -18.95
CA ASN A 35 9.53 -20.55 -19.78
C ASN A 35 10.80 -19.83 -19.31
N ILE A 36 11.08 -19.83 -18.01
CA ILE A 36 12.31 -19.21 -17.50
C ILE A 36 13.56 -20.02 -17.92
N ASP A 37 13.48 -21.34 -17.98
CA ASP A 37 14.59 -22.18 -18.45
C ASP A 37 14.82 -21.98 -19.96
N LYS A 38 13.74 -21.94 -20.75
CA LYS A 38 13.75 -21.66 -22.19
C LYS A 38 14.36 -20.29 -22.50
N ILE A 39 13.96 -19.25 -21.74
CA ILE A 39 14.52 -17.91 -21.90
C ILE A 39 15.99 -17.87 -21.46
N THR A 40 16.37 -18.57 -20.40
CA THR A 40 17.77 -18.68 -19.95
C THR A 40 18.62 -19.29 -21.05
N TYR A 41 18.13 -20.32 -21.72
CA TYR A 41 18.80 -20.97 -22.83
C TYR A 41 19.03 -20.01 -24.02
N ILE A 42 18.01 -19.23 -24.43
CA ILE A 42 18.17 -18.25 -25.54
C ILE A 42 19.18 -17.16 -25.14
N LEU A 43 19.11 -16.63 -23.93
CA LEU A 43 20.06 -15.62 -23.45
C LEU A 43 21.50 -16.14 -23.41
N TRP A 44 21.69 -17.43 -23.18
CA TRP A 44 22.99 -18.09 -23.27
C TRP A 44 23.43 -18.28 -24.73
N ARG A 45 22.56 -18.83 -25.57
CA ARG A 45 22.86 -19.16 -26.98
C ARG A 45 23.10 -17.92 -27.82
N ASP A 46 22.19 -16.93 -27.70
CA ASP A 46 22.14 -15.77 -28.62
C ASP A 46 22.44 -14.48 -27.83
N GLY A 47 23.72 -14.14 -27.75
CA GLY A 47 24.20 -12.98 -26.98
C GLY A 47 23.50 -11.66 -27.31
N TYR A 48 23.05 -11.44 -28.55
CA TYR A 48 22.34 -10.22 -28.95
C TYR A 48 20.95 -10.08 -28.31
N THR A 49 20.31 -11.20 -27.96
CA THR A 49 18.99 -11.20 -27.26
C THR A 49 19.06 -10.62 -25.85
N ARG A 50 20.26 -10.57 -25.24
CA ARG A 50 20.50 -9.95 -23.94
C ARG A 50 20.21 -8.46 -23.95
N ASN A 51 20.35 -7.82 -25.09
CA ASN A 51 20.26 -6.38 -25.28
C ASN A 51 18.90 -5.91 -25.75
N SER A 52 18.07 -6.78 -26.32
CA SER A 52 16.81 -6.43 -26.95
C SER A 52 15.66 -7.35 -26.48
N ASP A 53 14.59 -6.74 -25.96
CA ASP A 53 13.37 -7.47 -25.60
C ASP A 53 12.67 -8.04 -26.84
N ILE A 54 12.69 -7.29 -27.93
CA ILE A 54 12.07 -7.68 -29.20
C ILE A 54 12.83 -8.89 -29.79
N ALA A 55 14.15 -8.79 -29.88
CA ALA A 55 14.97 -9.88 -30.36
C ALA A 55 14.79 -11.18 -29.56
N LEU A 56 14.77 -11.04 -28.22
CA LEU A 56 14.51 -12.18 -27.34
C LEU A 56 13.13 -12.81 -27.59
N SER A 57 12.10 -11.97 -27.73
CA SER A 57 10.74 -12.48 -27.95
C SER A 57 10.61 -13.18 -29.32
N ILE A 58 11.21 -12.63 -30.36
CA ILE A 58 11.25 -13.26 -31.69
C ILE A 58 11.92 -14.64 -31.62
N GLU A 59 13.13 -14.73 -31.07
CA GLU A 59 13.83 -16.00 -30.92
C GLU A 59 13.08 -16.99 -30.04
N PHE A 60 12.41 -16.51 -28.99
CA PHE A 60 11.60 -17.36 -28.12
C PHE A 60 10.41 -17.98 -28.88
N TYR A 61 9.68 -17.19 -29.64
CA TYR A 61 8.56 -17.70 -30.43
C TYR A 61 9.04 -18.63 -31.55
N LYS A 62 10.07 -18.25 -32.29
CA LYS A 62 10.64 -19.09 -33.37
C LYS A 62 11.12 -20.45 -32.87
N GLN A 63 11.72 -20.49 -31.66
CA GLN A 63 12.29 -21.72 -31.12
C GLN A 63 11.27 -22.63 -30.42
N PHE A 64 10.29 -22.05 -29.72
CA PHE A 64 9.42 -22.80 -28.79
C PHE A 64 7.94 -22.77 -29.17
N HIS A 65 7.55 -21.99 -30.14
CA HIS A 65 6.17 -21.79 -30.58
C HIS A 65 6.08 -21.66 -32.12
N SER A 66 6.97 -22.32 -32.82
CA SER A 66 7.04 -22.25 -34.30
C SER A 66 5.76 -22.73 -34.98
N GLU A 67 4.98 -23.58 -34.34
CA GLU A 67 3.69 -24.08 -34.79
C GLU A 67 2.62 -22.99 -34.95
N TYR A 68 2.78 -21.84 -34.29
CA TYR A 68 1.88 -20.70 -34.40
C TYR A 68 2.38 -19.60 -35.32
N ILE A 69 3.59 -19.76 -35.90
CA ILE A 69 4.18 -18.77 -36.79
C ILE A 69 3.84 -19.15 -38.24
N GLN A 70 3.26 -18.21 -38.98
CA GLN A 70 2.95 -18.37 -40.40
C GLN A 70 4.21 -18.20 -41.25
N ASP A 71 4.11 -18.56 -42.52
CA ASP A 71 5.23 -18.46 -43.49
C ASP A 71 5.73 -17.02 -43.71
N ASP A 72 4.92 -16.02 -43.41
CA ASP A 72 5.26 -14.59 -43.44
C ASP A 72 5.81 -14.03 -42.13
N ASP A 73 6.21 -14.88 -41.17
CA ASP A 73 6.70 -14.52 -39.84
C ASP A 73 5.60 -13.84 -38.95
N SER A 74 4.32 -13.98 -39.28
CA SER A 74 3.22 -13.45 -38.48
C SER A 74 2.60 -14.51 -37.54
N ILE A 75 1.87 -14.07 -36.54
CA ILE A 75 1.04 -14.91 -35.64
C ILE A 75 -0.41 -14.43 -35.79
N LYS A 76 -1.34 -15.36 -36.06
CA LYS A 76 -2.76 -15.02 -36.14
C LYS A 76 -3.26 -14.52 -34.77
N LEU A 77 -4.23 -13.60 -34.79
CA LEU A 77 -4.81 -13.02 -33.60
C LEU A 77 -5.41 -14.09 -32.65
N GLU A 78 -5.99 -15.13 -33.20
CA GLU A 78 -6.56 -16.26 -32.45
C GLU A 78 -5.48 -17.10 -31.76
N ASP A 79 -4.28 -17.21 -32.35
CA ASP A 79 -3.17 -17.97 -31.77
C ASP A 79 -2.41 -17.22 -30.68
N LEU A 80 -2.65 -15.91 -30.51
CA LEU A 80 -2.02 -15.12 -29.44
C LEU A 80 -2.39 -15.60 -28.04
N TYR A 81 -3.48 -16.34 -27.88
CA TYR A 81 -3.87 -16.96 -26.61
C TYR A 81 -3.02 -18.17 -26.26
N ASN A 82 -2.40 -18.79 -27.24
CA ASN A 82 -1.63 -20.05 -27.11
C ASN A 82 -0.14 -19.80 -26.86
N VAL A 83 0.33 -18.56 -27.04
CA VAL A 83 1.73 -18.18 -26.84
C VAL A 83 1.90 -17.30 -25.60
N PRO A 84 3.03 -17.38 -24.88
CA PRO A 84 3.33 -16.48 -23.78
C PRO A 84 3.34 -15.01 -24.22
N LYS A 85 2.79 -14.13 -23.41
CA LYS A 85 2.78 -12.68 -23.70
C LYS A 85 4.21 -12.14 -23.75
N MET A 86 4.49 -11.28 -24.71
CA MET A 86 5.78 -10.59 -24.84
C MET A 86 6.22 -9.91 -23.52
N TYR A 87 5.27 -9.37 -22.77
CA TYR A 87 5.51 -8.77 -21.45
C TYR A 87 6.08 -9.79 -20.44
N ASP A 88 5.58 -11.02 -20.44
CA ASP A 88 6.04 -12.07 -19.51
C ASP A 88 7.46 -12.53 -19.86
N ILE A 89 7.79 -12.59 -21.15
CA ILE A 89 9.15 -12.88 -21.65
C ILE A 89 10.11 -11.78 -21.17
N GLN A 90 9.75 -10.51 -21.36
CA GLN A 90 10.55 -9.35 -20.93
C GLN A 90 10.77 -9.33 -19.42
N ARG A 91 9.71 -9.57 -18.64
CA ARG A 91 9.77 -9.62 -17.17
C ARG A 91 10.68 -10.77 -16.70
N THR A 92 10.59 -11.91 -17.35
CA THR A 92 11.43 -13.08 -17.04
C THR A 92 12.89 -12.79 -17.36
N ARG A 93 13.20 -12.17 -18.51
CA ARG A 93 14.55 -11.71 -18.84
C ARG A 93 15.08 -10.75 -17.78
N ALA A 94 14.30 -9.74 -17.39
CA ALA A 94 14.72 -8.79 -16.38
C ALA A 94 15.02 -9.47 -15.02
N ASN A 95 14.26 -10.50 -14.66
CA ASN A 95 14.53 -11.31 -13.48
C ASN A 95 15.87 -12.07 -13.61
N ILE A 96 16.09 -12.75 -14.73
CA ILE A 96 17.34 -13.50 -14.97
C ILE A 96 18.55 -12.54 -14.92
N GLN A 97 18.48 -11.41 -15.59
CA GLN A 97 19.60 -10.45 -15.68
C GLN A 97 19.85 -9.67 -14.39
N ASN A 98 18.79 -9.10 -13.80
CA ASN A 98 18.94 -8.14 -12.70
C ASN A 98 18.88 -8.77 -11.32
N THR A 99 18.14 -9.88 -11.17
CA THR A 99 17.94 -10.53 -9.87
C THR A 99 18.87 -11.73 -9.69
N GLN A 100 19.09 -12.49 -10.76
CA GLN A 100 19.95 -13.67 -10.73
C GLN A 100 21.37 -13.35 -11.21
N GLY A 101 21.60 -12.21 -11.86
CA GLY A 101 22.90 -11.80 -12.37
C GLY A 101 23.42 -12.62 -13.56
N LEU A 102 22.54 -13.40 -14.21
CA LEU A 102 22.91 -14.25 -15.34
C LEU A 102 22.76 -13.50 -16.67
N PHE A 103 23.71 -13.68 -17.56
CA PHE A 103 23.68 -13.16 -18.93
C PHE A 103 23.31 -11.67 -19.00
N PRO A 104 24.06 -10.77 -18.34
CA PRO A 104 23.74 -9.35 -18.30
C PRO A 104 23.77 -8.74 -19.71
N ALA A 105 22.97 -7.70 -19.91
CA ALA A 105 23.09 -6.86 -21.10
C ALA A 105 24.46 -6.14 -21.09
N THR A 106 24.90 -5.65 -22.25
CA THR A 106 26.12 -4.84 -22.34
C THR A 106 25.98 -3.58 -21.47
N GLU A 107 27.09 -3.06 -20.98
CA GLU A 107 27.11 -1.89 -20.09
C GLU A 107 26.43 -0.67 -20.75
N GLU A 108 26.69 -0.44 -22.02
CA GLU A 108 26.07 0.63 -22.81
C GLU A 108 24.53 0.52 -22.80
N VAL A 109 24.00 -0.68 -23.00
CA VAL A 109 22.56 -0.93 -22.98
C VAL A 109 21.99 -0.77 -21.57
N GLN A 110 22.71 -1.19 -20.55
CA GLN A 110 22.31 -0.98 -19.16
C GLN A 110 22.22 0.52 -18.84
N GLN A 111 23.24 1.30 -19.20
CA GLN A 111 23.25 2.75 -19.02
C GLN A 111 22.14 3.44 -19.81
N ALA A 112 21.92 3.03 -21.05
CA ALA A 112 20.83 3.57 -21.87
C ALA A 112 19.44 3.26 -21.26
N ARG A 113 19.25 2.08 -20.67
CA ARG A 113 18.00 1.72 -19.96
C ARG A 113 17.81 2.58 -18.69
N LEU A 114 18.86 2.77 -17.90
CA LEU A 114 18.83 3.64 -16.71
C LEU A 114 18.50 5.08 -17.08
N LYS A 115 19.13 5.61 -18.13
CA LYS A 115 18.87 6.96 -18.66
C LYS A 115 17.40 7.10 -19.09
N ARG A 116 16.89 6.18 -19.90
CA ARG A 116 15.47 6.19 -20.34
C ARG A 116 14.50 6.09 -19.17
N ALA A 117 14.79 5.26 -18.17
CA ALA A 117 13.98 5.15 -16.98
C ALA A 117 13.96 6.48 -16.18
N LYS A 118 15.11 7.15 -16.06
CA LYS A 118 15.22 8.47 -15.43
C LYS A 118 14.42 9.52 -16.20
N GLU A 119 14.64 9.64 -17.51
CA GLU A 119 13.93 10.57 -18.38
C GLU A 119 12.42 10.33 -18.37
N SER A 120 11.99 9.06 -18.37
CA SER A 120 10.58 8.70 -18.27
C SER A 120 9.96 9.14 -16.95
N ARG A 121 10.70 8.98 -15.84
CA ARG A 121 10.26 9.47 -14.52
C ARG A 121 10.17 10.99 -14.47
N GLU A 122 11.16 11.68 -15.04
CA GLU A 122 11.17 13.15 -15.08
C GLU A 122 10.00 13.70 -15.92
N ARG A 123 9.78 13.15 -17.12
CA ARG A 123 8.62 13.50 -17.97
C ARG A 123 7.30 13.22 -17.26
N TYR A 124 7.20 12.08 -16.58
CA TYR A 124 6.01 11.72 -15.82
C TYR A 124 5.75 12.70 -14.68
N SER A 125 6.79 13.06 -13.90
CA SER A 125 6.66 14.03 -12.79
C SER A 125 6.28 15.42 -13.31
N GLU A 126 6.82 15.85 -14.45
CA GLU A 126 6.46 17.12 -15.05
C GLU A 126 5.03 17.13 -15.59
N GLN A 127 4.63 16.07 -16.27
CA GLN A 127 3.26 15.90 -16.76
C GLN A 127 2.27 15.82 -15.60
N LYS A 128 2.62 15.10 -14.54
CA LYS A 128 1.85 15.05 -13.29
C LYS A 128 1.66 16.46 -12.70
N ARG A 129 2.74 17.25 -12.57
CA ARG A 129 2.64 18.62 -12.06
C ARG A 129 1.70 19.49 -12.90
N LYS A 130 1.76 19.40 -14.23
CA LYS A 130 0.88 20.15 -15.15
C LYS A 130 -0.57 19.69 -15.04
N THR A 131 -0.80 18.39 -14.98
CA THR A 131 -2.14 17.78 -14.98
C THR A 131 -2.88 17.98 -13.66
N PHE A 132 -2.15 18.05 -12.52
CA PHE A 132 -2.73 18.15 -11.18
C PHE A 132 -2.63 19.55 -10.55
N LYS A 133 -2.21 20.58 -11.32
CA LYS A 133 -2.18 21.95 -10.84
C LYS A 133 -3.61 22.48 -10.64
N GLY A 134 -3.91 22.98 -9.44
CA GLY A 134 -5.22 23.56 -9.11
C GLY A 134 -6.29 22.56 -8.70
N LEU A 135 -5.98 21.27 -8.62
CA LEU A 135 -6.91 20.26 -8.15
C LEU A 135 -7.07 20.28 -6.62
N PRO A 136 -8.20 19.79 -6.10
CA PRO A 136 -8.42 19.66 -4.67
C PRO A 136 -7.35 18.78 -4.01
N ASP A 137 -6.86 19.24 -2.86
CA ASP A 137 -5.88 18.54 -2.03
C ASP A 137 -6.58 17.80 -0.91
N TYR A 138 -6.31 16.51 -0.79
CA TYR A 138 -6.70 15.67 0.34
C TYR A 138 -5.49 15.33 1.20
N TYR A 139 -5.69 15.33 2.50
CA TYR A 139 -4.65 15.06 3.50
C TYR A 139 -5.10 13.90 4.38
N MET A 140 -4.34 12.82 4.35
CA MET A 140 -4.57 11.64 5.15
C MET A 140 -3.51 11.51 6.22
N TYR A 141 -3.92 11.48 7.47
CA TYR A 141 -3.05 11.27 8.62
C TYR A 141 -3.39 9.92 9.23
N MET A 142 -2.40 9.09 9.46
CA MET A 142 -2.59 7.69 9.80
C MET A 142 -1.68 7.25 10.93
N ASP A 143 -2.19 6.28 11.68
CA ASP A 143 -1.42 5.55 12.67
C ASP A 143 -1.85 4.09 12.73
N GLU A 144 -1.01 3.26 13.32
CA GLU A 144 -1.22 1.83 13.45
C GLU A 144 -1.25 1.41 14.92
N SER A 145 -2.13 0.45 15.24
CA SER A 145 -2.27 -0.08 16.58
C SER A 145 -2.48 -1.58 16.58
N GLY A 146 -2.15 -2.23 17.70
CA GLY A 146 -2.42 -3.65 17.87
C GLY A 146 -1.42 -4.59 17.18
N LYS A 147 -0.18 -4.16 16.90
CA LYS A 147 0.87 -5.00 16.26
C LYS A 147 1.02 -6.39 16.91
N LYS A 148 0.87 -6.47 18.23
CA LYS A 148 0.97 -7.71 19.03
C LYS A 148 -0.39 -8.20 19.56
N ALA A 149 -1.45 -7.44 19.35
CA ALA A 149 -2.81 -7.78 19.75
C ALA A 149 -3.45 -8.80 18.79
N PRO A 150 -4.59 -9.42 19.14
CA PRO A 150 -5.32 -10.29 18.24
C PRO A 150 -5.68 -9.62 16.90
N TYR A 151 -5.95 -8.33 16.93
CA TYR A 151 -6.28 -7.54 15.74
C TYR A 151 -5.27 -6.42 15.55
N PHE A 152 -4.79 -6.32 14.32
CA PHE A 152 -3.95 -5.21 13.87
C PHE A 152 -4.82 -4.19 13.14
N VAL A 153 -4.70 -2.93 13.53
CA VAL A 153 -5.50 -1.83 13.00
C VAL A 153 -4.58 -0.81 12.34
N LEU A 154 -4.92 -0.43 11.12
CA LEU A 154 -4.43 0.77 10.47
C LEU A 154 -5.60 1.73 10.34
N ALA A 155 -5.49 2.89 10.94
CA ALA A 155 -6.57 3.86 10.95
C ALA A 155 -6.05 5.28 10.71
N GLY A 156 -6.95 6.16 10.28
CA GLY A 156 -6.58 7.53 10.03
C GLY A 156 -7.77 8.44 9.78
N ILE A 157 -7.43 9.71 9.56
CA ILE A 157 -8.36 10.79 9.31
C ILE A 157 -8.04 11.46 7.99
N LEU A 158 -9.07 11.72 7.18
CA LEU A 158 -9.00 12.38 5.89
C LEU A 158 -9.58 13.78 5.97
N LEU A 159 -8.81 14.78 5.54
CA LEU A 159 -9.23 16.17 5.45
C LEU A 159 -9.16 16.65 4.00
N ASN A 160 -10.02 17.60 3.66
CA ASN A 160 -10.02 18.27 2.35
C ASN A 160 -9.54 19.73 2.49
N GLY A 161 -8.61 20.12 1.62
CA GLY A 161 -8.14 21.49 1.47
C GLY A 161 -7.07 21.95 2.46
N LYS A 162 -5.94 22.44 1.94
CA LYS A 162 -4.78 22.87 2.73
C LYS A 162 -5.11 23.95 3.77
N LYS A 163 -5.97 24.91 3.42
CA LYS A 163 -6.37 25.98 4.36
C LYS A 163 -7.17 25.43 5.52
N ASN A 164 -8.07 24.47 5.26
CA ASN A 164 -8.86 23.80 6.29
C ASN A 164 -7.94 23.03 7.23
N VAL A 165 -6.99 22.26 6.72
CA VAL A 165 -6.00 21.52 7.51
C VAL A 165 -5.25 22.45 8.46
N GLN A 166 -4.75 23.59 7.97
CA GLN A 166 -3.99 24.53 8.80
C GLN A 166 -4.84 25.20 9.88
N SER A 167 -6.04 25.66 9.53
CA SER A 167 -6.94 26.32 10.50
C SER A 167 -7.38 25.37 11.61
N GLN A 168 -7.74 24.15 11.28
CA GLN A 168 -8.15 23.15 12.24
C GLN A 168 -6.96 22.67 13.11
N LYS A 169 -5.75 22.58 12.56
CA LYS A 169 -4.55 22.26 13.33
C LYS A 169 -4.33 23.28 14.47
N LEU A 170 -4.44 24.55 14.17
CA LEU A 170 -4.34 25.62 15.17
C LEU A 170 -5.43 25.46 16.22
N ARG A 171 -6.68 25.30 15.80
CA ARG A 171 -7.83 25.11 16.69
C ARG A 171 -7.63 23.93 17.66
N PHE A 172 -7.22 22.76 17.18
CA PHE A 172 -7.03 21.58 18.02
C PHE A 172 -5.85 21.72 18.99
N ASN A 173 -4.77 22.38 18.58
CA ASN A 173 -3.68 22.71 19.49
C ASN A 173 -4.10 23.71 20.58
N ASP A 174 -4.89 24.73 20.24
CA ASP A 174 -5.40 25.68 21.21
C ASP A 174 -6.43 25.03 22.15
N LEU A 175 -7.27 24.12 21.66
CA LEU A 175 -8.15 23.30 22.47
C LEU A 175 -7.34 22.49 23.50
N LYS A 176 -6.27 21.82 23.06
CA LYS A 176 -5.38 21.06 23.95
C LYS A 176 -4.81 21.94 25.05
N LYS A 177 -4.33 23.15 24.73
CA LYS A 177 -3.82 24.11 25.71
C LYS A 177 -4.89 24.54 26.72
N ARG A 178 -6.10 24.90 26.24
CA ARG A 178 -7.22 25.31 27.11
C ARG A 178 -7.62 24.19 28.07
N LEU A 179 -7.70 22.95 27.58
CA LEU A 179 -8.07 21.82 28.42
C LEU A 179 -6.97 21.44 29.41
N ASN A 180 -5.70 21.58 29.06
CA ASN A 180 -4.59 21.44 30.00
C ASN A 180 -4.74 22.40 31.18
N THR A 181 -5.08 23.67 30.92
CA THR A 181 -5.34 24.68 31.98
C THR A 181 -6.56 24.30 32.81
N LYS A 182 -7.67 23.91 32.16
CA LYS A 182 -8.92 23.51 32.85
C LYS A 182 -8.71 22.35 33.81
N HIS A 183 -8.02 21.31 33.37
CA HIS A 183 -7.78 20.07 34.13
C HIS A 183 -6.50 20.11 34.99
N LYS A 184 -5.74 21.19 34.96
CA LYS A 184 -4.43 21.34 35.63
C LYS A 184 -3.46 20.22 35.26
N LEU A 185 -3.36 19.94 33.94
CA LEU A 185 -2.48 18.94 33.35
C LEU A 185 -1.44 19.59 32.44
N SER A 186 -0.43 18.82 32.03
CA SER A 186 0.61 19.24 31.08
C SER A 186 0.78 18.16 30.03
N ILE A 187 -0.30 17.87 29.28
CA ILE A 187 -0.29 16.89 28.20
C ILE A 187 0.28 17.53 26.93
N GLU A 188 1.50 17.16 26.58
CA GLU A 188 2.18 17.66 25.38
C GLU A 188 1.70 16.90 24.13
N GLU A 189 1.51 15.60 24.26
CA GLU A 189 1.11 14.69 23.20
C GLU A 189 -0.13 13.89 23.63
N LEU A 190 -1.09 13.75 22.72
CA LEU A 190 -2.25 12.89 22.95
C LEU A 190 -1.87 11.46 22.57
N LYS A 191 -1.76 10.58 23.55
CA LYS A 191 -1.48 9.16 23.35
C LYS A 191 -2.51 8.30 24.06
N PHE A 192 -3.03 7.32 23.36
CA PHE A 192 -3.96 6.36 23.95
C PHE A 192 -3.32 5.56 25.08
N THR A 193 -2.04 5.25 24.97
CA THR A 193 -1.28 4.52 25.99
C THR A 193 -1.26 5.25 27.32
N ASP A 194 -1.32 6.58 27.33
CA ASP A 194 -1.18 7.44 28.50
C ASP A 194 -2.50 7.69 29.24
N ILE A 195 -3.63 7.27 28.65
CA ILE A 195 -4.95 7.43 29.28
C ILE A 195 -5.02 6.63 30.59
N ASN A 196 -5.37 7.34 31.66
CA ASN A 196 -5.53 6.80 33.01
C ASN A 196 -6.59 7.60 33.76
N LYS A 197 -6.87 7.21 35.03
CA LYS A 197 -7.91 7.84 35.85
C LYS A 197 -7.71 9.35 36.06
N ARG A 198 -6.46 9.83 36.09
CA ARG A 198 -6.15 11.25 36.38
C ARG A 198 -6.47 12.15 35.17
N ASN A 199 -6.31 11.64 33.96
CA ASN A 199 -6.43 12.44 32.72
C ASN A 199 -7.63 12.06 31.84
N LEU A 200 -8.43 11.07 32.23
CA LEU A 200 -9.56 10.58 31.43
C LEU A 200 -10.54 11.70 31.05
N ASP A 201 -10.88 12.57 31.99
CA ASP A 201 -11.83 13.66 31.74
C ASP A 201 -11.28 14.70 30.74
N PHE A 202 -9.97 14.94 30.75
CA PHE A 202 -9.33 15.76 29.74
C PHE A 202 -9.51 15.15 28.33
N TYR A 203 -9.25 13.85 28.18
CA TYR A 203 -9.39 13.17 26.88
C TYR A 203 -10.84 13.12 26.41
N LYS A 204 -11.80 12.92 27.31
CA LYS A 204 -13.24 12.96 27.01
C LYS A 204 -13.68 14.36 26.55
N ASP A 205 -13.28 15.40 27.30
CA ASP A 205 -13.60 16.78 26.95
C ASP A 205 -12.99 17.15 25.58
N TYR A 206 -11.74 16.74 25.33
CA TYR A 206 -11.07 16.98 24.06
C TYR A 206 -11.83 16.34 22.90
N LEU A 207 -12.23 15.09 23.06
CA LEU A 207 -12.99 14.35 22.05
C LEU A 207 -14.37 15.00 21.80
N ASN A 208 -15.11 15.30 22.87
CA ASN A 208 -16.43 15.91 22.77
C ASN A 208 -16.38 17.28 22.06
N GLU A 209 -15.36 18.10 22.33
CA GLU A 209 -15.18 19.39 21.66
C GLU A 209 -14.83 19.23 20.16
N ILE A 210 -14.06 18.20 19.79
CA ILE A 210 -13.80 17.90 18.38
C ILE A 210 -15.10 17.58 17.63
N PHE A 211 -15.99 16.79 18.23
CA PHE A 211 -17.21 16.31 17.60
C PHE A 211 -18.40 17.26 17.72
N ARG A 212 -18.39 18.20 18.70
CA ARG A 212 -19.51 19.11 18.98
C ARG A 212 -19.94 19.94 17.75
N GLU A 213 -19.01 20.38 16.93
CA GLU A 213 -19.28 21.20 15.75
C GLU A 213 -19.25 20.39 14.45
N GLY A 214 -19.32 19.06 14.55
CA GLY A 214 -19.09 18.15 13.44
C GLY A 214 -17.60 18.01 13.14
N ALA A 215 -17.07 16.81 13.28
CA ALA A 215 -15.67 16.54 12.97
C ALA A 215 -15.37 16.94 11.51
N PRO A 216 -14.35 17.78 11.25
CA PRO A 216 -14.04 18.30 9.92
C PRO A 216 -13.35 17.28 9.02
N PHE A 217 -13.32 16.02 9.43
CA PHE A 217 -12.60 14.95 8.77
C PHE A 217 -13.41 13.65 8.72
N THR A 218 -13.03 12.79 7.80
CA THR A 218 -13.59 11.45 7.66
C THR A 218 -12.66 10.44 8.32
N PHE A 219 -13.20 9.60 9.18
CA PHE A 219 -12.46 8.51 9.80
C PHE A 219 -12.43 7.29 8.90
N LEU A 220 -11.27 6.69 8.75
CA LEU A 220 -11.04 5.52 7.91
C LEU A 220 -10.20 4.50 8.69
N SER A 221 -10.55 3.22 8.59
CA SER A 221 -9.76 2.17 9.24
C SER A 221 -9.83 0.84 8.50
N ILE A 222 -8.78 0.05 8.66
CA ILE A 222 -8.73 -1.36 8.28
C ILE A 222 -8.33 -2.15 9.52
N ILE A 223 -9.07 -3.20 9.79
CA ILE A 223 -8.85 -4.10 10.91
C ILE A 223 -8.58 -5.49 10.36
N VAL A 224 -7.47 -6.09 10.75
CA VAL A 224 -7.05 -7.41 10.27
C VAL A 224 -6.79 -8.35 11.44
N ASP A 225 -7.25 -9.61 11.33
CA ASP A 225 -6.90 -10.65 12.28
C ASP A 225 -5.39 -10.97 12.19
N ASN A 226 -4.69 -10.76 13.30
CA ASN A 226 -3.25 -10.98 13.38
C ASN A 226 -2.83 -12.45 13.25
N LYS A 227 -3.76 -13.39 13.46
CA LYS A 227 -3.46 -14.83 13.33
C LYS A 227 -2.98 -15.18 11.93
N GLY A 228 -3.63 -14.62 10.90
CA GLY A 228 -3.21 -14.83 9.50
C GLY A 228 -1.93 -14.09 9.11
N LEU A 229 -1.52 -13.08 9.88
CA LEU A 229 -0.31 -12.30 9.63
C LEU A 229 0.92 -12.79 10.40
N LYS A 230 0.80 -13.79 11.26
CA LYS A 230 1.89 -14.27 12.14
C LYS A 230 3.18 -14.67 11.42
N ARG A 231 3.09 -15.07 10.16
CA ARG A 231 4.24 -15.44 9.32
C ARG A 231 4.94 -14.27 8.64
N LYS A 232 4.42 -13.05 8.76
CA LYS A 232 4.99 -11.84 8.17
C LYS A 232 5.76 -11.06 9.22
N THR A 233 6.91 -10.49 8.87
CA THR A 233 7.60 -9.50 9.70
C THR A 233 6.71 -8.27 9.88
N GLU A 234 6.87 -7.50 10.96
CA GLU A 234 6.05 -6.30 11.24
C GLU A 234 6.04 -5.32 10.05
N GLN A 235 7.21 -5.04 9.47
CA GLN A 235 7.31 -4.21 8.26
C GLN A 235 6.50 -4.73 7.07
N LYS A 236 6.42 -6.06 6.89
CA LYS A 236 5.59 -6.65 5.81
C LYS A 236 4.11 -6.59 6.12
N LYS A 237 3.72 -6.59 7.39
CA LYS A 237 2.34 -6.42 7.82
C LYS A 237 1.86 -5.01 7.51
N THR A 238 2.60 -3.99 7.93
CA THR A 238 2.26 -2.59 7.68
C THR A 238 2.21 -2.28 6.19
N LYS A 239 3.20 -2.75 5.41
CA LYS A 239 3.17 -2.61 3.94
C LYS A 239 1.91 -3.22 3.34
N TYR A 240 1.55 -4.44 3.72
CA TYR A 240 0.35 -5.13 3.22
C TYR A 240 -0.93 -4.37 3.57
N LEU A 241 -1.03 -3.84 4.80
CA LEU A 241 -2.18 -3.05 5.22
C LEU A 241 -2.26 -1.71 4.49
N LEU A 242 -1.13 -1.03 4.28
CA LEU A 242 -1.07 0.20 3.49
C LEU A 242 -1.55 -0.03 2.04
N GLU A 243 -1.13 -1.11 1.40
CA GLU A 243 -1.57 -1.47 0.05
C GLU A 243 -3.10 -1.65 -0.01
N ILE A 244 -3.68 -2.36 0.96
CA ILE A 244 -5.13 -2.56 1.03
C ILE A 244 -5.84 -1.24 1.37
N PHE A 245 -5.32 -0.52 2.37
CA PHE A 245 -5.91 0.74 2.82
C PHE A 245 -5.99 1.75 1.68
N LEU A 246 -4.96 1.84 0.86
CA LEU A 246 -4.92 2.77 -0.25
C LEU A 246 -5.88 2.40 -1.38
N LYS A 247 -6.10 1.12 -1.61
CA LYS A 247 -7.14 0.66 -2.54
C LYS A 247 -8.52 1.12 -2.07
N GLU A 248 -8.83 0.92 -0.80
CA GLU A 248 -10.12 1.33 -0.23
C GLU A 248 -10.23 2.86 -0.14
N LEU A 249 -9.19 3.54 0.33
CA LEU A 249 -9.14 5.00 0.40
C LEU A 249 -9.38 5.65 -0.95
N THR A 250 -8.77 5.12 -2.01
CA THR A 250 -8.95 5.64 -3.36
C THR A 250 -10.40 5.51 -3.79
N SER A 251 -11.02 4.38 -3.52
CA SER A 251 -12.44 4.17 -3.80
C SER A 251 -13.34 5.15 -3.03
N VAL A 252 -12.97 5.51 -1.79
CA VAL A 252 -13.70 6.49 -0.97
C VAL A 252 -13.52 7.90 -1.49
N ILE A 253 -12.29 8.31 -1.77
CA ILE A 253 -12.00 9.65 -2.29
C ILE A 253 -12.74 9.81 -3.63
N VAL A 254 -12.65 8.84 -4.52
CA VAL A 254 -13.36 8.86 -5.80
C VAL A 254 -14.88 8.97 -5.58
N ARG A 255 -15.47 8.23 -4.66
CA ARG A 255 -16.90 8.31 -4.37
C ARG A 255 -17.30 9.61 -3.67
N SER A 256 -16.47 10.13 -2.76
CA SER A 256 -16.78 11.35 -1.99
C SER A 256 -16.55 12.63 -2.79
N THR A 257 -15.59 12.64 -3.71
CA THR A 257 -15.32 13.79 -4.58
C THR A 257 -16.23 13.84 -5.79
N CYS A 258 -16.60 12.65 -6.29
CA CYS A 258 -17.26 12.57 -7.59
C CYS A 258 -18.79 12.56 -7.50
N GLY A 259 -19.42 12.54 -6.34
CA GLY A 259 -20.90 12.56 -6.18
C GLY A 259 -21.69 11.84 -7.29
N SER A 260 -20.99 11.44 -8.34
CA SER A 260 -21.42 10.76 -9.55
C SER A 260 -20.26 9.91 -10.07
N PRO A 261 -20.48 8.66 -10.50
CA PRO A 261 -19.45 7.82 -11.13
C PRO A 261 -18.91 8.37 -12.46
N TYR A 262 -19.38 9.52 -12.91
CA TYR A 262 -19.03 10.18 -14.18
C TYR A 262 -18.34 11.55 -14.01
N ALA A 263 -18.03 11.98 -12.79
CA ALA A 263 -17.35 13.24 -12.58
C ALA A 263 -15.85 13.11 -12.87
N ASP A 264 -15.34 13.98 -13.73
CA ASP A 264 -13.94 14.07 -14.17
C ASP A 264 -13.03 14.74 -13.11
N GLU A 265 -13.45 14.72 -11.84
CA GLU A 265 -12.74 15.41 -10.76
C GLU A 265 -11.52 14.60 -10.31
N ARG A 266 -10.36 15.12 -10.65
CA ARG A 266 -9.07 14.62 -10.19
C ARG A 266 -8.72 15.24 -8.85
N ALA A 267 -7.96 14.54 -8.04
CA ALA A 267 -7.55 15.00 -6.71
C ALA A 267 -6.08 14.68 -6.43
N LYS A 268 -5.48 15.44 -5.52
CA LYS A 268 -4.17 15.14 -4.95
C LYS A 268 -4.35 14.54 -3.57
N LEU A 269 -3.55 13.54 -3.24
CA LEU A 269 -3.52 12.90 -1.94
C LEU A 269 -2.15 13.08 -1.30
N ASN A 270 -2.15 13.62 -0.09
CA ASN A 270 -0.99 13.74 0.77
C ASN A 270 -1.16 12.79 1.95
N ILE A 271 -0.21 11.88 2.16
CA ILE A 271 -0.26 10.90 3.25
C ILE A 271 0.82 11.21 4.26
N THR A 272 0.44 11.28 5.52
CA THR A 272 1.34 11.46 6.66
C THR A 272 1.12 10.32 7.63
N LEU A 273 2.21 9.62 7.98
CA LEU A 273 2.24 8.51 8.95
C LEU A 273 2.96 8.96 10.22
N ASP A 274 2.68 8.27 11.33
CA ASP A 274 3.55 8.37 12.50
C ASP A 274 4.93 7.77 12.17
N LYS A 275 5.97 8.43 12.70
CA LYS A 275 7.33 7.95 12.61
C LYS A 275 7.52 6.82 13.60
N ASP A 276 7.40 5.59 13.13
CA ASP A 276 7.69 4.43 13.96
C ASP A 276 9.14 4.47 14.46
N SER A 277 9.36 4.10 15.72
CA SER A 277 10.70 4.00 16.33
C SER A 277 11.64 3.08 15.56
N ASP A 278 11.10 2.12 14.81
CA ASP A 278 11.84 1.20 13.94
C ASP A 278 12.00 1.71 12.50
N GLY A 279 11.65 2.95 12.24
CA GLY A 279 11.70 3.77 11.04
C GLY A 279 11.79 3.02 9.71
N TYR A 280 10.81 3.20 8.84
CA TYR A 280 11.04 2.82 7.44
C TYR A 280 12.26 3.55 6.91
N ASP A 281 13.29 2.80 6.50
CA ASP A 281 14.38 3.35 5.71
C ASP A 281 13.79 4.21 4.58
N ALA A 282 14.36 5.39 4.33
CA ALA A 282 13.90 6.29 3.26
C ALA A 282 13.75 5.58 1.91
N VAL A 283 14.58 4.56 1.67
CA VAL A 283 14.51 3.69 0.48
C VAL A 283 13.22 2.86 0.46
N VAL A 284 12.80 2.32 1.60
CA VAL A 284 11.56 1.52 1.72
C VAL A 284 10.34 2.42 1.52
N ARG A 285 10.35 3.62 2.08
CA ARG A 285 9.28 4.63 1.89
C ARG A 285 9.13 5.03 0.44
N GLU A 286 10.22 5.38 -0.21
CA GLU A 286 10.20 5.75 -1.63
C GLU A 286 9.69 4.61 -2.49
N LYS A 287 10.04 3.37 -2.16
CA LYS A 287 9.53 2.18 -2.85
C LYS A 287 8.02 2.00 -2.65
N ILE A 288 7.53 2.16 -1.41
CA ILE A 288 6.09 2.10 -1.12
C ILE A 288 5.38 3.20 -1.91
N LYS A 289 5.88 4.45 -1.87
CA LYS A 289 5.32 5.57 -2.63
C LYS A 289 5.23 5.27 -4.12
N GLN A 290 6.28 4.68 -4.71
CA GLN A 290 6.30 4.32 -6.13
C GLN A 290 5.30 3.20 -6.47
N GLU A 291 5.20 2.18 -5.63
CA GLU A 291 4.24 1.09 -5.80
C GLU A 291 2.79 1.60 -5.70
N LEU A 292 2.53 2.49 -4.74
CA LEU A 292 1.22 3.11 -4.56
C LEU A 292 0.84 4.04 -5.72
N ASP A 293 1.78 4.87 -6.17
CA ASP A 293 1.56 5.76 -7.31
C ASP A 293 1.30 4.95 -8.60
N LEU A 294 1.96 3.80 -8.75
CA LEU A 294 1.73 2.88 -9.84
C LEU A 294 0.34 2.21 -9.78
N GLU A 295 -0.09 1.80 -8.59
CA GLU A 295 -1.43 1.23 -8.38
C GLU A 295 -2.53 2.27 -8.63
N LEU A 296 -2.38 3.48 -8.11
CA LEU A 296 -3.31 4.58 -8.37
C LEU A 296 -3.42 4.89 -9.87
N LYS A 297 -2.30 4.79 -10.59
CA LYS A 297 -2.27 4.93 -12.05
C LYS A 297 -3.00 3.81 -12.78
N GLN A 298 -2.76 2.57 -12.40
CA GLN A 298 -3.28 1.39 -13.11
C GLN A 298 -4.77 1.19 -12.88
N TYR A 299 -5.23 1.34 -11.62
CA TYR A 299 -6.61 1.05 -11.25
C TYR A 299 -7.56 2.26 -11.38
N TYR A 300 -7.05 3.47 -11.22
CA TYR A 300 -7.88 4.67 -11.12
C TYR A 300 -7.58 5.71 -12.21
N LYS A 301 -6.82 5.34 -13.25
CA LYS A 301 -6.55 6.19 -14.43
C LYS A 301 -6.18 7.63 -14.07
N TYR A 302 -5.38 7.81 -13.01
CA TYR A 302 -4.97 9.12 -12.49
C TYR A 302 -6.09 10.02 -11.93
N LEU A 303 -7.22 9.47 -11.51
CA LEU A 303 -8.20 10.25 -10.78
C LEU A 303 -7.62 10.80 -9.47
N ILE A 304 -6.69 10.06 -8.86
CA ILE A 304 -5.96 10.48 -7.67
C ILE A 304 -4.46 10.37 -7.93
N ALA A 305 -3.72 11.45 -7.60
CA ALA A 305 -2.26 11.45 -7.60
C ALA A 305 -1.74 11.49 -6.16
N LEU A 306 -0.82 10.62 -5.83
CA LEU A 306 -0.06 10.73 -4.59
C LEU A 306 0.96 11.87 -4.73
N ASP A 307 0.67 13.01 -4.06
CA ASP A 307 1.51 14.19 -4.13
C ASP A 307 2.65 14.12 -3.11
N ASP A 308 2.33 13.82 -1.86
CA ASP A 308 3.30 13.65 -0.78
C ASP A 308 3.05 12.37 0.02
N PHE A 309 4.13 11.76 0.50
CA PHE A 309 4.09 10.60 1.38
C PHE A 309 5.26 10.72 2.38
N LYS A 310 4.94 11.04 3.61
CA LYS A 310 5.94 11.32 4.64
C LYS A 310 5.57 10.71 5.98
N ASP A 311 6.55 10.60 6.85
CA ASP A 311 6.42 10.33 8.27
C ASP A 311 6.78 11.59 9.07
N VAL A 312 6.13 11.75 10.20
CA VAL A 312 6.36 12.85 11.13
C VAL A 312 6.43 12.31 12.56
N ASP A 313 7.11 13.03 13.44
CA ASP A 313 7.00 12.77 14.86
C ASP A 313 5.58 13.16 15.32
N SER A 314 4.87 12.23 15.94
CA SER A 314 3.49 12.47 16.43
C SER A 314 3.39 13.65 17.37
N LYS A 315 4.46 14.00 18.10
CA LYS A 315 4.47 15.19 18.97
C LYS A 315 4.19 16.48 18.22
N ASP A 316 4.63 16.57 16.97
CA ASP A 316 4.52 17.77 16.12
C ASP A 316 3.25 17.81 15.28
N GLU A 317 2.50 16.68 15.22
CA GLU A 317 1.36 16.55 14.31
C GLU A 317 0.08 16.06 15.04
N ILE A 318 -0.76 17.03 15.41
CA ILE A 318 -2.00 16.77 16.17
C ILE A 318 -2.95 15.79 15.47
N TYR A 319 -2.93 15.74 14.14
CA TYR A 319 -3.78 14.83 13.39
C TYR A 319 -3.31 13.36 13.48
N VAL A 320 -1.99 13.16 13.57
CA VAL A 320 -1.43 11.82 13.81
C VAL A 320 -1.80 11.38 15.24
N GLN A 321 -1.75 12.30 16.23
CA GLN A 321 -2.20 12.01 17.59
C GLN A 321 -3.69 11.61 17.63
N ILE A 322 -4.56 12.28 16.87
CA ILE A 322 -5.98 11.90 16.77
C ILE A 322 -6.13 10.55 16.07
N ALA A 323 -5.30 10.26 15.07
CA ALA A 323 -5.27 8.96 14.38
C ALA A 323 -4.84 7.83 15.32
N ASP A 324 -3.83 8.05 16.21
CA ASP A 324 -3.46 7.10 17.28
C ASP A 324 -4.65 6.81 18.21
N LEU A 325 -5.30 7.87 18.71
CA LEU A 325 -6.47 7.69 19.59
C LEU A 325 -7.55 6.85 18.90
N TYR A 326 -7.76 7.03 17.59
CA TYR A 326 -8.74 6.27 16.83
C TYR A 326 -8.31 4.83 16.59
N ALA A 327 -7.10 4.61 16.08
CA ALA A 327 -6.55 3.28 15.83
C ALA A 327 -6.50 2.43 17.11
N SER A 328 -6.02 3.05 18.19
CA SER A 328 -5.89 2.38 19.49
C SER A 328 -7.24 2.11 20.15
N SER A 329 -8.24 2.98 19.95
CA SER A 329 -9.62 2.73 20.42
C SER A 329 -10.23 1.51 19.71
N LEU A 330 -10.07 1.40 18.39
CA LEU A 330 -10.49 0.25 17.63
C LEU A 330 -9.78 -1.02 18.11
N SER A 331 -8.45 -0.98 18.20
CA SER A 331 -7.66 -2.14 18.66
C SER A 331 -8.07 -2.59 20.06
N ASN A 332 -8.33 -1.66 20.97
CA ASN A 332 -8.74 -1.95 22.35
C ASN A 332 -10.09 -2.69 22.38
N ILE A 333 -11.07 -2.19 21.66
CA ILE A 333 -12.43 -2.77 21.65
C ILE A 333 -12.44 -4.12 20.92
N PHE A 334 -11.83 -4.21 19.72
CA PHE A 334 -11.81 -5.45 18.95
C PHE A 334 -11.00 -6.57 19.60
N SER A 335 -9.91 -6.22 20.30
CA SER A 335 -9.09 -7.22 21.00
C SER A 335 -9.73 -7.74 22.28
N SER A 336 -10.89 -7.22 22.68
CA SER A 336 -11.61 -7.62 23.90
C SER A 336 -10.69 -7.72 25.14
N ILE A 337 -9.79 -6.73 25.27
CA ILE A 337 -8.81 -6.72 26.36
C ILE A 337 -9.57 -6.67 27.68
N LYS A 338 -9.38 -7.70 28.52
CA LYS A 338 -9.99 -7.72 29.85
C LYS A 338 -9.54 -6.49 30.65
N ALA A 339 -10.52 -5.74 31.14
CA ALA A 339 -10.27 -4.51 31.86
C ALA A 339 -10.08 -4.81 33.37
N ASP A 340 -8.99 -5.51 33.69
CA ASP A 340 -8.71 -5.94 35.09
C ASP A 340 -8.08 -4.82 35.95
N SER A 341 -7.56 -3.76 35.31
CA SER A 341 -7.00 -2.60 36.01
C SER A 341 -7.86 -1.33 35.82
N ASP A 342 -7.75 -0.36 36.71
CA ASP A 342 -8.42 0.93 36.57
C ASP A 342 -7.99 1.66 35.30
N THR A 343 -6.72 1.57 34.93
CA THR A 343 -6.21 2.14 33.67
C THR A 343 -6.85 1.46 32.46
N ALA A 344 -7.01 0.14 32.46
CA ALA A 344 -7.67 -0.58 31.36
C ALA A 344 -9.15 -0.21 31.26
N LYS A 345 -9.85 0.00 32.40
CA LYS A 345 -11.24 0.50 32.43
C LYS A 345 -11.33 1.89 31.82
N CYS A 346 -10.44 2.82 32.18
CA CYS A 346 -10.40 4.17 31.62
C CYS A 346 -10.17 4.15 30.08
N LYS A 347 -9.25 3.33 29.61
CA LYS A 347 -8.98 3.16 28.17
C LYS A 347 -10.18 2.60 27.44
N LYS A 348 -10.85 1.59 28.01
CA LYS A 348 -12.06 1.02 27.43
C LYS A 348 -13.20 2.03 27.37
N GLU A 349 -13.39 2.80 28.45
CA GLU A 349 -14.41 3.85 28.52
C GLU A 349 -14.16 4.95 27.47
N PHE A 350 -12.93 5.43 27.35
CA PHE A 350 -12.55 6.39 26.31
C PHE A 350 -12.76 5.81 24.91
N ALA A 351 -12.31 4.59 24.67
CA ALA A 351 -12.45 3.92 23.37
C ALA A 351 -13.92 3.80 22.97
N GLN A 352 -14.80 3.42 23.91
CA GLN A 352 -16.23 3.33 23.68
C GLN A 352 -16.83 4.70 23.32
N LEU A 353 -16.45 5.75 24.05
CA LEU A 353 -16.88 7.11 23.78
C LEU A 353 -16.42 7.56 22.40
N PHE A 354 -15.16 7.28 22.04
CA PHE A 354 -14.62 7.64 20.71
C PHE A 354 -15.42 6.98 19.60
N LEU A 355 -15.61 5.66 19.68
CA LEU A 355 -16.31 4.91 18.65
C LEU A 355 -17.79 5.28 18.53
N ASN A 356 -18.44 5.61 19.65
CA ASN A 356 -19.81 6.14 19.65
C ASN A 356 -19.89 7.48 18.88
N ASN A 357 -18.94 8.40 19.13
CA ASN A 357 -18.87 9.68 18.41
C ASN A 357 -18.58 9.51 16.93
N VAL A 358 -17.80 8.50 16.56
CA VAL A 358 -17.53 8.14 15.14
C VAL A 358 -18.75 7.45 14.51
N GLY A 359 -19.75 7.04 15.28
CA GLY A 359 -20.96 6.37 14.78
C GLY A 359 -20.84 4.84 14.70
N ILE A 360 -19.81 4.26 15.31
CA ILE A 360 -19.64 2.79 15.44
C ILE A 360 -20.35 2.39 16.75
N ALA A 361 -21.68 2.32 16.72
CA ALA A 361 -22.50 2.29 17.92
C ALA A 361 -22.57 0.94 18.65
N LYS A 362 -22.26 -0.18 18.05
CA LYS A 362 -22.19 -1.49 18.72
C LYS A 362 -21.21 -2.40 17.96
N ILE A 363 -20.14 -2.73 18.63
CA ILE A 363 -19.37 -3.94 18.36
C ILE A 363 -19.93 -4.95 19.36
N ASP A 364 -20.90 -5.74 18.94
CA ASP A 364 -21.36 -6.88 19.73
C ASP A 364 -20.43 -8.09 19.51
N ASP A 365 -20.59 -9.12 20.34
CA ASP A 365 -19.76 -10.35 20.26
C ASP A 365 -19.92 -11.10 18.91
N SER A 366 -20.81 -10.65 18.03
CA SER A 366 -21.01 -11.14 16.66
C SER A 366 -20.10 -10.45 15.62
N PHE A 367 -19.32 -9.43 16.02
CA PHE A 367 -18.25 -8.88 15.22
C PHE A 367 -16.96 -9.70 15.45
N PRO A 368 -16.55 -10.53 14.58
CA PRO A 368 -16.08 -10.27 13.21
C PRO A 368 -17.05 -10.84 12.18
N MET A 369 -17.71 -9.97 11.49
CA MET A 369 -18.79 -10.41 10.62
C MET A 369 -18.36 -10.94 9.28
N ARG A 370 -18.93 -12.10 8.95
CA ARG A 370 -19.07 -12.59 7.58
C ARG A 370 -20.16 -11.86 6.77
N ASP A 371 -20.88 -10.92 7.38
CA ASP A 371 -22.02 -10.26 6.74
C ASP A 371 -21.63 -8.90 6.15
N LYS A 372 -21.39 -8.89 4.84
CA LYS A 372 -21.05 -7.69 4.06
C LYS A 372 -22.18 -6.65 4.03
N SER A 373 -23.44 -7.03 4.30
CA SER A 373 -24.60 -6.14 4.17
C SER A 373 -24.70 -5.08 5.26
N LYS A 374 -24.10 -5.30 6.43
CA LYS A 374 -24.11 -4.34 7.53
C LYS A 374 -23.06 -3.24 7.41
N ILE A 375 -22.07 -3.40 6.52
CA ILE A 375 -21.01 -2.40 6.26
C ILE A 375 -21.53 -1.29 5.33
N GLU A 376 -22.55 -1.53 4.51
CA GLU A 376 -23.02 -0.59 3.50
C GLU A 376 -23.80 0.61 4.05
N ASN A 377 -24.26 0.58 5.29
CA ASN A 377 -25.07 1.65 5.89
C ASN A 377 -24.27 2.78 6.58
N TYR A 378 -22.94 2.72 6.60
CA TYR A 378 -22.08 3.72 7.22
C TYR A 378 -21.50 4.70 6.20
N THR A 379 -22.32 5.60 5.68
CA THR A 379 -21.98 6.54 4.61
C THR A 379 -20.90 7.60 4.95
N ARG A 380 -20.38 7.63 6.17
CA ARG A 380 -19.28 8.52 6.57
C ARG A 380 -18.02 7.80 7.04
N TYR A 381 -18.05 6.46 7.15
CA TYR A 381 -16.96 5.71 7.79
C TYR A 381 -16.70 4.43 7.01
N ILE A 382 -15.46 4.25 6.53
CA ILE A 382 -15.06 3.00 5.92
C ILE A 382 -14.23 2.24 6.94
N ASN A 383 -14.88 1.27 7.55
CA ASN A 383 -14.21 0.27 8.35
C ASN A 383 -14.25 -1.03 7.55
N LYS A 384 -13.10 -1.53 7.15
CA LYS A 384 -12.99 -2.82 6.49
C LYS A 384 -12.37 -3.84 7.42
N PHE A 385 -13.12 -4.89 7.68
CA PHE A 385 -12.60 -6.08 8.31
C PHE A 385 -12.14 -7.06 7.23
N ILE A 386 -10.90 -7.52 7.31
CA ILE A 386 -10.35 -8.50 6.38
C ILE A 386 -10.09 -9.78 7.16
N PRO A 387 -10.96 -10.81 7.02
CA PRO A 387 -10.62 -12.14 7.47
C PRO A 387 -9.43 -12.61 6.62
N VAL A 388 -8.40 -13.10 7.26
CA VAL A 388 -7.28 -13.75 6.58
C VAL A 388 -7.63 -15.24 6.51
N GLU A 389 -7.86 -15.73 5.28
CA GLU A 389 -7.97 -17.16 5.00
C GLU A 389 -6.67 -17.92 5.28
#